data_0a1302f6dc092f5d4d7338d1e9941d17
#
_entry.id   0a1302f6dc092f5d4d7338d1e9941d17
#
_cell.length_a   1.000
_cell.length_b   1.000
_cell.length_c   1.000
_cell.angle_alpha   90.00
_cell.angle_beta   90.00
_cell.angle_gamma   90.00
#
_symmetry.space_group_name_H-M   'P 1'
#
loop_
_entity.id
_entity.type
_entity.pdbx_description
1 polymer ?
#
loop_
_entity_poly.entity_id
_entity_poly.type
_entity_poly.pdbx_seq_one_letter_code
_entity_poly.pdbx_strand_id
1 'polypeptide(L)'
;QMYSPDLLAYLIYGVKLITRFGGKVAILTATMPPFAKKELELALGDDIAIRDFSHLKPDRHNVEVWDKKLESVDIWNKWKSLKDKKSRKTLVVCNSIETAQKIYKELKALSQADGIDVKINLLHSRYTRADRRIKESCILDVGKTSYKSHEIWISTSIVEASLDIDFDYLFTELLELFSLFQRMGRVNRKGLKSIDEANCFIALQLRDAPERHYRSTNSDMRFVDDDIYDLSIEAMKNVSGVFSEQHKTELINTYMSVEKLEASDYVKKYKKQYQNLEGFYIEEKDQEPIRDIHNIDIIPFSVYKENVEEIEKCETIIKDRSSEVADKLKAIEYIRDYMISVPWYLVKTDVTKTEKDIVLKKKFKVPIVHCNYDSEMGLQEIYKQERGNNIL
;
A
#
# COMPACT_ATOMS: atom_id res chain seq x y z
N GLN A 1 4.63 10.13 1.19
CA GLN A 1 3.27 9.73 0.86
C GLN A 1 2.41 10.98 0.82
N MET A 2 1.71 11.18 -0.27
CA MET A 2 0.69 12.23 -0.33
C MET A 2 -0.52 11.74 0.46
N TYR A 3 -0.89 12.44 1.52
CA TYR A 3 -2.08 12.11 2.29
C TYR A 3 -3.34 12.41 1.47
N SER A 4 -4.45 11.75 1.78
CA SER A 4 -5.73 12.19 1.24
C SER A 4 -5.98 13.67 1.60
N PRO A 5 -6.72 14.43 0.77
CA PRO A 5 -6.99 15.84 1.04
C PRO A 5 -7.55 16.09 2.44
N ASP A 6 -8.49 15.24 2.87
CA ASP A 6 -9.12 15.33 4.18
C ASP A 6 -8.12 15.10 5.32
N LEU A 7 -7.31 14.02 5.22
CA LEU A 7 -6.30 13.73 6.23
C LEU A 7 -5.25 14.84 6.32
N LEU A 8 -4.85 15.44 5.19
CA LEU A 8 -3.93 16.57 5.17
C LEU A 8 -4.54 17.78 5.89
N ALA A 9 -5.84 18.08 5.67
CA ALA A 9 -6.55 19.15 6.34
C ALA A 9 -6.57 18.94 7.86
N TYR A 10 -6.91 17.72 8.32
CA TYR A 10 -6.87 17.38 9.74
C TYR A 10 -5.47 17.51 10.34
N LEU A 11 -4.42 17.08 9.62
CA LEU A 11 -3.04 17.18 10.11
C LEU A 11 -2.62 18.64 10.28
N ILE A 12 -2.82 19.47 9.26
CA ILE A 12 -2.41 20.88 9.31
C ILE A 12 -3.23 21.64 10.37
N TYR A 13 -4.53 21.42 10.43
CA TYR A 13 -5.38 22.01 11.45
C TYR A 13 -4.99 21.56 12.86
N GLY A 14 -4.70 20.28 13.03
CA GLY A 14 -4.23 19.72 14.31
C GLY A 14 -2.90 20.32 14.77
N VAL A 15 -1.94 20.48 13.86
CA VAL A 15 -0.66 21.16 14.12
C VAL A 15 -0.91 22.60 14.56
N LYS A 16 -1.75 23.34 13.82
CA LYS A 16 -2.16 24.71 14.17
C LYS A 16 -2.74 24.81 15.59
N LEU A 17 -3.65 23.89 15.96
CA LEU A 17 -4.24 23.85 17.30
C LEU A 17 -3.20 23.56 18.40
N ILE A 18 -2.36 22.53 18.18
CA ILE A 18 -1.32 22.16 19.16
C ILE A 18 -0.39 23.34 19.42
N THR A 19 0.06 24.03 18.36
CA THR A 19 0.96 25.19 18.45
C THR A 19 0.25 26.36 19.14
N ARG A 20 -1.00 26.63 18.79
CA ARG A 20 -1.82 27.68 19.44
C ARG A 20 -2.00 27.47 20.94
N PHE A 21 -2.03 26.22 21.41
CA PHE A 21 -2.07 25.88 22.83
C PHE A 21 -0.68 25.75 23.47
N GLY A 22 0.39 26.25 22.81
CA GLY A 22 1.77 26.25 23.33
C GLY A 22 2.51 24.93 23.17
N GLY A 23 1.93 23.95 22.47
CA GLY A 23 2.59 22.69 22.14
C GLY A 23 3.64 22.88 21.02
N LYS A 24 4.57 21.92 20.92
CA LYS A 24 5.59 21.87 19.86
C LYS A 24 5.39 20.61 19.01
N VAL A 25 5.54 20.75 17.71
CA VAL A 25 5.38 19.65 16.75
C VAL A 25 6.64 19.54 15.90
N ALA A 26 7.12 18.31 15.70
CA ALA A 26 8.18 18.00 14.76
C ALA A 26 7.62 17.09 13.66
N ILE A 27 7.79 17.50 12.40
CA ILE A 27 7.40 16.71 11.22
C ILE A 27 8.67 16.23 10.53
N LEU A 28 8.87 14.91 10.50
CA LEU A 28 10.00 14.30 9.80
C LEU A 28 9.46 13.55 8.57
N THR A 29 9.95 13.93 7.40
CA THR A 29 9.51 13.34 6.14
C THR A 29 10.68 13.21 5.17
N ALA A 30 10.65 12.18 4.32
CA ALA A 30 11.64 12.03 3.25
C ALA A 30 11.37 13.00 2.09
N THR A 31 10.10 13.41 1.91
CA THR A 31 9.65 14.31 0.86
C THR A 31 8.56 15.21 1.43
N MET A 32 8.64 16.52 1.17
CA MET A 32 7.63 17.49 1.56
C MET A 32 6.94 18.02 0.30
N PRO A 33 5.65 17.73 0.09
CA PRO A 33 4.91 18.32 -1.03
C PRO A 33 4.88 19.85 -0.92
N PRO A 34 5.16 20.60 -2.00
CA PRO A 34 5.15 22.07 -1.97
C PRO A 34 3.83 22.66 -1.45
N PHE A 35 2.71 22.04 -1.83
CA PHE A 35 1.39 22.43 -1.34
C PHE A 35 1.27 22.27 0.18
N ALA A 36 1.64 21.11 0.73
CA ALA A 36 1.59 20.87 2.17
C ALA A 36 2.52 21.81 2.96
N LYS A 37 3.70 22.09 2.39
CA LYS A 37 4.65 23.07 2.96
C LYS A 37 4.00 24.45 3.05
N LYS A 38 3.42 24.95 1.94
CA LYS A 38 2.74 26.25 1.88
C LYS A 38 1.60 26.34 2.91
N GLU A 39 0.77 25.31 2.98
CA GLU A 39 -0.35 25.30 3.93
C GLU A 39 0.10 25.29 5.40
N LEU A 40 1.22 24.61 5.72
CA LEU A 40 1.83 24.70 7.05
C LEU A 40 2.38 26.09 7.34
N GLU A 41 3.07 26.71 6.38
CA GLU A 41 3.58 28.09 6.50
C GLU A 41 2.44 29.09 6.71
N LEU A 42 1.33 28.95 5.98
CA LEU A 42 0.13 29.76 6.19
C LEU A 42 -0.53 29.55 7.55
N ALA A 43 -0.55 28.30 8.05
CA ALA A 43 -1.19 27.97 9.32
C ALA A 43 -0.38 28.41 10.55
N LEU A 44 0.95 28.47 10.44
CA LEU A 44 1.87 28.67 11.56
C LEU A 44 2.60 30.03 11.50
N GLY A 45 2.62 30.70 10.35
CA GLY A 45 3.36 31.96 10.19
C GLY A 45 4.85 31.82 10.49
N ASP A 46 5.39 32.70 11.33
CA ASP A 46 6.80 32.71 11.71
C ASP A 46 7.21 31.62 12.71
N ASP A 47 6.23 30.84 13.24
CA ASP A 47 6.48 29.78 14.22
C ASP A 47 6.97 28.45 13.60
N ILE A 48 7.30 28.44 12.30
CA ILE A 48 7.81 27.27 11.58
C ILE A 48 9.28 27.40 11.25
N ALA A 49 10.05 26.33 11.52
CA ALA A 49 11.44 26.19 11.07
C ALA A 49 11.58 24.96 10.17
N ILE A 50 11.99 25.16 8.92
CA ILE A 50 12.17 24.08 7.94
C ILE A 50 13.68 23.86 7.74
N ARG A 51 14.10 22.58 7.80
CA ARG A 51 15.47 22.17 7.53
C ARG A 51 15.49 21.08 6.47
N ASP A 52 16.25 21.28 5.42
CA ASP A 52 16.44 20.32 4.34
C ASP A 52 17.82 19.62 4.50
N PHE A 53 17.79 18.30 4.55
CA PHE A 53 18.96 17.43 4.64
C PHE A 53 19.10 16.52 3.40
N SER A 54 18.39 16.78 2.31
CA SER A 54 18.41 15.96 1.09
C SER A 54 19.80 15.86 0.47
N HIS A 55 20.60 16.93 0.57
CA HIS A 55 21.99 17.01 0.08
C HIS A 55 22.96 16.06 0.78
N LEU A 56 22.62 15.50 1.95
CA LEU A 56 23.47 14.58 2.71
C LEU A 56 23.35 13.13 2.23
N LYS A 57 22.46 12.83 1.30
CA LYS A 57 22.25 11.46 0.82
C LYS A 57 23.06 11.18 -0.43
N PRO A 58 23.77 10.01 -0.50
CA PRO A 58 24.46 9.61 -1.72
C PRO A 58 23.46 9.29 -2.85
N ASP A 59 23.94 9.34 -4.08
CA ASP A 59 23.20 8.83 -5.22
C ASP A 59 23.04 7.31 -5.10
N ARG A 60 21.80 6.83 -5.24
CA ARG A 60 21.44 5.44 -4.95
C ARG A 60 20.73 4.75 -6.11
N HIS A 61 20.22 5.53 -7.04
CA HIS A 61 19.35 5.03 -8.08
C HIS A 61 19.85 5.41 -9.45
N ASN A 62 19.78 4.46 -10.35
CA ASN A 62 19.93 4.64 -11.79
C ASN A 62 18.64 4.11 -12.41
N VAL A 63 17.94 4.95 -13.15
CA VAL A 63 16.56 4.73 -13.58
C VAL A 63 16.48 4.44 -15.06
N GLU A 64 15.71 3.44 -15.43
CA GLU A 64 15.27 3.14 -16.76
C GLU A 64 13.74 3.24 -16.81
N VAL A 65 13.21 4.17 -17.58
CA VAL A 65 11.76 4.39 -17.70
C VAL A 65 11.23 3.68 -18.95
N TRP A 66 10.14 2.94 -18.79
CA TRP A 66 9.46 2.21 -19.84
C TRP A 66 8.13 2.87 -20.18
N ASP A 67 8.00 3.42 -21.38
CA ASP A 67 6.70 3.92 -21.87
C ASP A 67 5.81 2.75 -22.33
N LYS A 68 5.55 1.84 -21.42
CA LYS A 68 4.69 0.66 -21.59
C LYS A 68 4.17 0.19 -20.23
N LYS A 69 3.27 -0.81 -20.27
CA LYS A 69 2.79 -1.52 -19.08
C LYS A 69 3.89 -2.40 -18.49
N LEU A 70 3.83 -2.64 -17.19
CA LEU A 70 4.73 -3.57 -16.49
C LEU A 70 4.32 -5.01 -16.81
N GLU A 71 5.08 -5.70 -17.68
CA GLU A 71 4.80 -7.06 -18.09
C GLU A 71 5.78 -8.07 -17.47
N SER A 72 5.28 -9.25 -17.12
CA SER A 72 6.08 -10.32 -16.48
C SER A 72 7.23 -10.78 -17.37
N VAL A 73 7.04 -10.80 -18.68
CA VAL A 73 8.08 -11.18 -19.66
C VAL A 73 9.23 -10.17 -19.64
N ASP A 74 8.94 -8.87 -19.54
CA ASP A 74 9.97 -7.83 -19.47
C ASP A 74 10.77 -7.93 -18.17
N ILE A 75 10.06 -8.10 -17.03
CA ILE A 75 10.70 -8.33 -15.73
C ILE A 75 11.61 -9.55 -15.80
N TRP A 76 11.11 -10.66 -16.32
CA TRP A 76 11.84 -11.93 -16.40
C TRP A 76 13.07 -11.84 -17.27
N ASN A 77 12.94 -11.26 -18.48
CA ASN A 77 14.07 -11.08 -19.39
C ASN A 77 15.14 -10.16 -18.81
N LYS A 78 14.73 -9.05 -18.21
CA LYS A 78 15.68 -8.14 -17.55
C LYS A 78 16.37 -8.82 -16.36
N TRP A 79 15.61 -9.53 -15.52
CA TRP A 79 16.17 -10.28 -14.39
C TRP A 79 17.17 -11.35 -14.84
N LYS A 80 16.92 -12.06 -15.93
CA LYS A 80 17.88 -13.02 -16.52
C LYS A 80 19.17 -12.34 -17.03
N SER A 81 19.06 -11.14 -17.60
CA SER A 81 20.24 -10.40 -18.06
C SER A 81 21.20 -10.00 -16.95
N LEU A 82 20.76 -10.01 -15.71
CA LEU A 82 21.55 -9.71 -14.52
C LEU A 82 22.21 -10.96 -13.89
N LYS A 83 22.32 -12.07 -14.63
CA LYS A 83 22.78 -13.38 -14.13
C LYS A 83 24.18 -13.37 -13.48
N ASP A 84 25.06 -12.50 -13.94
CA ASP A 84 26.44 -12.42 -13.46
C ASP A 84 26.60 -11.59 -12.17
N LYS A 85 25.55 -11.02 -11.65
CA LYS A 85 25.55 -10.28 -10.39
C LYS A 85 25.59 -11.23 -9.18
N LYS A 86 26.34 -10.87 -8.14
CA LYS A 86 26.48 -11.66 -6.90
C LYS A 86 25.16 -11.76 -6.10
N SER A 87 24.26 -10.85 -6.33
CA SER A 87 22.92 -10.80 -5.71
C SER A 87 21.95 -10.14 -6.67
N ARG A 88 20.73 -10.66 -6.74
CA ARG A 88 19.63 -10.15 -7.59
C ARG A 88 18.33 -10.12 -6.80
N LYS A 89 18.38 -9.62 -5.56
CA LYS A 89 17.15 -9.40 -4.78
C LYS A 89 16.31 -8.36 -5.50
N THR A 90 15.21 -8.80 -6.06
CA THR A 90 14.36 -7.98 -6.93
C THR A 90 13.03 -7.74 -6.25
N LEU A 91 12.64 -6.48 -6.15
CA LEU A 91 11.34 -6.05 -5.68
C LEU A 91 10.48 -5.62 -6.88
N VAL A 92 9.31 -6.20 -7.03
CA VAL A 92 8.31 -5.81 -8.03
C VAL A 92 7.14 -5.19 -7.29
N VAL A 93 6.81 -3.92 -7.56
CA VAL A 93 5.71 -3.23 -6.87
C VAL A 93 4.61 -2.88 -7.85
N CYS A 94 3.44 -3.48 -7.60
CA CYS A 94 2.23 -3.29 -8.39
C CYS A 94 1.26 -2.33 -7.68
N ASN A 95 0.45 -1.63 -8.46
CA ASN A 95 -0.55 -0.72 -7.92
C ASN A 95 -1.81 -1.44 -7.40
N SER A 96 -2.08 -2.67 -7.88
CA SER A 96 -3.21 -3.48 -7.40
C SER A 96 -2.77 -4.88 -6.95
N ILE A 97 -3.59 -5.49 -6.09
CA ILE A 97 -3.38 -6.88 -5.63
C ILE A 97 -3.57 -7.85 -6.78
N GLU A 98 -4.57 -7.61 -7.63
CA GLU A 98 -4.89 -8.42 -8.79
C GLU A 98 -3.71 -8.46 -9.77
N THR A 99 -3.10 -7.29 -10.04
CA THR A 99 -1.87 -7.21 -10.87
C THR A 99 -0.72 -7.95 -10.22
N ALA A 100 -0.51 -7.80 -8.91
CA ALA A 100 0.55 -8.49 -8.18
C ALA A 100 0.38 -10.03 -8.24
N GLN A 101 -0.84 -10.53 -8.02
CA GLN A 101 -1.16 -11.95 -8.12
C GLN A 101 -0.99 -12.50 -9.55
N LYS A 102 -1.36 -11.71 -10.56
CA LYS A 102 -1.18 -12.08 -11.98
C LYS A 102 0.30 -12.19 -12.33
N ILE A 103 1.10 -11.15 -12.02
CA ILE A 103 2.55 -11.14 -12.25
C ILE A 103 3.22 -12.30 -11.51
N TYR A 104 2.80 -12.60 -10.30
CA TYR A 104 3.33 -13.73 -9.53
C TYR A 104 3.13 -15.06 -10.26
N LYS A 105 1.91 -15.36 -10.72
CA LYS A 105 1.58 -16.59 -11.46
C LYS A 105 2.39 -16.68 -12.76
N GLU A 106 2.46 -15.58 -13.51
CA GLU A 106 3.16 -15.51 -14.77
C GLU A 106 4.68 -15.69 -14.61
N LEU A 107 5.31 -15.07 -13.61
CA LEU A 107 6.74 -15.24 -13.33
C LEU A 107 7.07 -16.67 -12.88
N LYS A 108 6.21 -17.31 -12.08
CA LYS A 108 6.39 -18.73 -11.74
C LYS A 108 6.32 -19.63 -12.97
N ALA A 109 5.39 -19.38 -13.87
CA ALA A 109 5.29 -20.14 -15.13
C ALA A 109 6.51 -19.94 -16.02
N LEU A 110 7.03 -18.69 -16.15
CA LEU A 110 8.25 -18.39 -16.91
C LEU A 110 9.50 -19.06 -16.31
N SER A 111 9.61 -19.05 -14.98
CA SER A 111 10.69 -19.74 -14.25
C SER A 111 10.70 -21.24 -14.54
N GLN A 112 9.52 -21.86 -14.46
CA GLN A 112 9.35 -23.30 -14.76
C GLN A 112 9.65 -23.61 -16.23
N ALA A 113 9.16 -22.80 -17.17
CA ALA A 113 9.39 -22.98 -18.60
C ALA A 113 10.87 -22.89 -18.99
N ASP A 114 11.61 -22.00 -18.36
CA ASP A 114 13.05 -21.83 -18.59
C ASP A 114 13.92 -22.79 -17.76
N GLY A 115 13.33 -23.60 -16.85
CA GLY A 115 14.05 -24.49 -15.98
C GLY A 115 14.96 -23.78 -14.95
N ILE A 116 14.64 -22.54 -14.60
CA ILE A 116 15.43 -21.73 -13.66
C ILE A 116 14.78 -21.78 -12.29
N ASP A 117 15.45 -22.41 -11.31
CA ASP A 117 15.00 -22.44 -9.93
C ASP A 117 15.29 -21.10 -9.25
N VAL A 118 14.25 -20.28 -9.04
CA VAL A 118 14.29 -19.01 -8.34
C VAL A 118 13.12 -18.89 -7.38
N LYS A 119 13.39 -18.41 -6.17
CA LYS A 119 12.32 -18.11 -5.21
C LYS A 119 11.55 -16.89 -5.66
N ILE A 120 10.26 -17.08 -5.91
CA ILE A 120 9.32 -16.02 -6.25
C ILE A 120 8.29 -15.95 -5.13
N ASN A 121 8.15 -14.78 -4.51
CA ASN A 121 7.33 -14.56 -3.33
C ASN A 121 6.32 -13.45 -3.60
N LEU A 122 5.19 -13.50 -2.87
CA LEU A 122 4.12 -12.51 -2.99
C LEU A 122 3.74 -11.97 -1.60
N LEU A 123 3.63 -10.62 -1.49
CA LEU A 123 3.19 -9.95 -0.27
C LEU A 123 2.22 -8.81 -0.58
N HIS A 124 1.01 -8.89 -0.03
CA HIS A 124 0.00 -7.83 -0.12
C HIS A 124 -0.89 -7.83 1.14
N SER A 125 -1.90 -6.96 1.21
CA SER A 125 -2.74 -6.81 2.40
C SER A 125 -3.79 -7.91 2.59
N ARG A 126 -4.10 -8.72 1.56
CA ARG A 126 -5.18 -9.72 1.60
C ARG A 126 -4.68 -11.11 2.01
N TYR A 127 -3.90 -11.19 3.09
CA TYR A 127 -3.57 -12.43 3.82
C TYR A 127 -4.23 -12.43 5.19
N THR A 128 -4.41 -13.61 5.78
CA THR A 128 -4.69 -13.70 7.22
C THR A 128 -3.57 -13.00 8.00
N ARG A 129 -3.85 -12.55 9.22
CA ARG A 129 -2.80 -11.91 10.05
C ARG A 129 -1.61 -12.84 10.30
N ALA A 130 -1.88 -14.14 10.48
CA ALA A 130 -0.84 -15.15 10.68
C ALA A 130 0.06 -15.27 9.44
N ASP A 131 -0.51 -15.53 8.26
CA ASP A 131 0.26 -15.68 7.02
C ASP A 131 1.01 -14.40 6.65
N ARG A 132 0.37 -13.25 6.84
CA ARG A 132 0.99 -11.95 6.60
C ARG A 132 2.22 -11.75 7.49
N ARG A 133 2.14 -12.08 8.77
CA ARG A 133 3.26 -11.98 9.72
C ARG A 133 4.45 -12.83 9.29
N ILE A 134 4.18 -14.06 8.81
CA ILE A 134 5.22 -14.97 8.29
C ILE A 134 5.90 -14.34 7.07
N LYS A 135 5.12 -13.86 6.10
CA LYS A 135 5.65 -13.24 4.88
C LYS A 135 6.41 -11.94 5.17
N GLU A 136 5.92 -11.12 6.09
CA GLU A 136 6.61 -9.89 6.54
C GLU A 136 7.94 -10.22 7.23
N SER A 137 8.00 -11.27 8.04
CA SER A 137 9.26 -11.74 8.62
C SER A 137 10.25 -12.21 7.54
N CYS A 138 9.77 -12.98 6.55
CA CYS A 138 10.61 -13.45 5.45
C CYS A 138 11.18 -12.30 4.60
N ILE A 139 10.36 -11.32 4.21
CA ILE A 139 10.84 -10.18 3.41
C ILE A 139 11.82 -9.30 4.18
N LEU A 140 11.64 -9.16 5.50
CA LEU A 140 12.57 -8.43 6.37
C LEU A 140 13.92 -9.13 6.43
N ASP A 141 13.96 -10.47 6.51
CA ASP A 141 15.21 -11.23 6.51
C ASP A 141 15.94 -11.11 5.17
N VAL A 142 15.24 -11.28 4.06
CA VAL A 142 15.79 -11.08 2.70
C VAL A 142 16.23 -9.63 2.50
N GLY A 143 15.48 -8.69 3.03
CA GLY A 143 15.74 -7.24 2.95
C GLY A 143 16.97 -6.77 3.70
N LYS A 144 17.65 -7.59 4.53
CA LYS A 144 18.88 -7.21 5.18
C LYS A 144 19.98 -6.93 4.14
N THR A 145 20.75 -5.85 4.33
CA THR A 145 21.83 -5.46 3.41
C THR A 145 22.90 -6.54 3.28
N SER A 146 23.13 -7.30 4.36
CA SER A 146 24.11 -8.40 4.41
C SER A 146 23.64 -9.66 3.69
N TYR A 147 22.33 -9.85 3.54
CA TYR A 147 21.76 -11.03 2.90
C TYR A 147 21.91 -10.94 1.37
N LYS A 148 22.44 -11.99 0.77
CA LYS A 148 22.66 -12.10 -0.67
C LYS A 148 21.89 -13.29 -1.21
N SER A 149 21.05 -13.02 -2.19
CA SER A 149 20.23 -14.07 -2.84
C SER A 149 19.79 -13.67 -4.24
N HIS A 150 19.19 -14.63 -4.93
CA HIS A 150 18.57 -14.45 -6.24
C HIS A 150 17.07 -14.72 -6.09
N GLU A 151 16.34 -13.74 -5.58
CA GLU A 151 14.91 -13.87 -5.27
C GLU A 151 14.11 -12.73 -5.88
N ILE A 152 12.86 -13.00 -6.22
CA ILE A 152 11.90 -12.01 -6.70
C ILE A 152 10.78 -11.92 -5.67
N TRP A 153 10.51 -10.72 -5.17
CA TRP A 153 9.39 -10.39 -4.32
C TRP A 153 8.42 -9.48 -5.05
N ILE A 154 7.21 -9.96 -5.25
CA ILE A 154 6.12 -9.16 -5.82
C ILE A 154 5.30 -8.61 -4.66
N SER A 155 4.97 -7.33 -4.71
CA SER A 155 4.21 -6.68 -3.65
C SER A 155 3.34 -5.54 -4.18
N THR A 156 2.59 -4.94 -3.28
CA THR A 156 1.83 -3.70 -3.51
C THR A 156 2.39 -2.58 -2.64
N SER A 157 1.67 -1.46 -2.51
CA SER A 157 2.05 -0.32 -1.67
C SER A 157 2.35 -0.66 -0.20
N ILE A 158 2.07 -1.88 0.25
CA ILE A 158 2.39 -2.32 1.62
C ILE A 158 3.89 -2.21 1.96
N VAL A 159 4.78 -2.30 0.96
CA VAL A 159 6.23 -2.14 1.15
C VAL A 159 6.69 -0.69 1.23
N GLU A 160 5.83 0.27 0.90
CA GLU A 160 6.17 1.70 0.95
C GLU A 160 6.33 2.20 2.39
N ALA A 161 5.55 1.66 3.32
CA ALA A 161 5.56 2.06 4.72
C ALA A 161 6.19 1.00 5.62
N SER A 162 6.91 1.45 6.65
CA SER A 162 7.30 0.69 7.85
C SER A 162 8.22 -0.54 7.68
N LEU A 163 8.62 -0.92 6.47
CA LEU A 163 9.54 -2.04 6.27
C LEU A 163 10.97 -1.53 6.07
N ASP A 164 11.91 -2.01 6.89
CA ASP A 164 13.34 -1.74 6.72
C ASP A 164 14.00 -2.81 5.83
N ILE A 165 13.80 -2.66 4.51
CA ILE A 165 14.28 -3.59 3.50
C ILE A 165 15.22 -2.89 2.51
N ASP A 166 16.18 -3.63 1.98
CA ASP A 166 17.17 -3.17 1.01
C ASP A 166 17.36 -4.20 -0.12
N PHE A 167 16.67 -4.00 -1.22
CA PHE A 167 16.74 -4.80 -2.43
C PHE A 167 17.83 -4.30 -3.38
N ASP A 168 18.15 -5.09 -4.41
CA ASP A 168 19.14 -4.73 -5.42
C ASP A 168 18.48 -4.04 -6.61
N TYR A 169 17.28 -4.48 -6.98
CA TYR A 169 16.52 -4.00 -8.15
C TYR A 169 15.06 -3.75 -7.81
N LEU A 170 14.49 -2.74 -8.47
CA LEU A 170 13.06 -2.40 -8.43
C LEU A 170 12.46 -2.47 -9.83
N PHE A 171 11.32 -3.13 -9.95
CA PHE A 171 10.39 -2.97 -11.06
C PHE A 171 9.08 -2.43 -10.50
N THR A 172 8.55 -1.36 -11.06
CA THR A 172 7.32 -0.77 -10.52
C THR A 172 6.46 -0.12 -11.57
N GLU A 173 5.15 -0.18 -11.37
CA GLU A 173 4.21 0.71 -12.04
C GLU A 173 4.30 2.10 -11.41
N LEU A 174 4.21 3.14 -12.23
CA LEU A 174 4.03 4.49 -11.73
C LEU A 174 2.59 4.66 -11.21
N LEU A 175 2.44 5.30 -10.06
CA LEU A 175 1.16 5.78 -9.55
C LEU A 175 1.22 7.29 -9.35
N GLU A 176 2.10 7.75 -8.47
CA GLU A 176 2.41 9.16 -8.25
C GLU A 176 3.86 9.29 -7.74
N LEU A 177 4.45 10.48 -7.84
CA LEU A 177 5.88 10.67 -7.53
C LEU A 177 6.27 10.31 -6.10
N PHE A 178 5.39 10.60 -5.12
CA PHE A 178 5.72 10.36 -3.72
C PHE A 178 5.76 8.85 -3.40
N SER A 179 4.77 8.08 -3.87
CA SER A 179 4.79 6.61 -3.81
C SER A 179 6.01 6.03 -4.52
N LEU A 180 6.28 6.52 -5.75
CA LEU A 180 7.45 6.08 -6.51
C LEU A 180 8.74 6.25 -5.70
N PHE A 181 8.97 7.42 -5.11
CA PHE A 181 10.20 7.69 -4.35
C PHE A 181 10.29 6.87 -3.06
N GLN A 182 9.15 6.52 -2.45
CA GLN A 182 9.12 5.60 -1.32
C GLN A 182 9.49 4.16 -1.72
N ARG A 183 8.99 3.70 -2.89
CA ARG A 183 9.36 2.39 -3.47
C ARG A 183 10.84 2.36 -3.81
N MET A 184 11.36 3.38 -4.48
CA MET A 184 12.80 3.52 -4.77
C MET A 184 13.63 3.51 -3.48
N GLY A 185 13.13 4.11 -2.40
CA GLY A 185 13.76 4.07 -1.07
C GLY A 185 13.92 2.67 -0.47
N ARG A 186 13.43 1.61 -1.11
CA ARG A 186 13.60 0.19 -0.74
C ARG A 186 14.71 -0.50 -1.51
N VAL A 187 15.37 0.20 -2.43
CA VAL A 187 16.46 -0.32 -3.26
C VAL A 187 17.72 0.50 -3.04
N ASN A 188 18.84 -0.18 -2.90
CA ASN A 188 20.14 0.44 -2.59
C ASN A 188 20.02 1.47 -1.45
N ARG A 189 19.25 1.13 -0.42
CA ARG A 189 18.80 2.06 0.62
C ARG A 189 19.97 2.81 1.31
N LYS A 190 21.11 2.15 1.45
CA LYS A 190 22.30 2.72 2.06
C LYS A 190 23.27 3.34 1.05
N GLY A 191 23.00 3.27 -0.24
CA GLY A 191 23.89 3.76 -1.29
C GLY A 191 25.23 3.01 -1.39
N LEU A 192 25.26 1.74 -0.97
CA LEU A 192 26.49 0.93 -0.94
C LEU A 192 26.68 0.06 -2.19
N LYS A 193 25.70 0.02 -3.09
CA LYS A 193 25.74 -0.78 -4.31
C LYS A 193 26.05 0.13 -5.50
N SER A 194 26.74 -0.43 -6.51
CA SER A 194 26.99 0.29 -7.77
C SER A 194 25.68 0.73 -8.44
N ILE A 195 25.73 1.88 -9.08
CA ILE A 195 24.66 2.48 -9.89
C ILE A 195 25.14 2.74 -11.32
N ASP A 196 26.17 2.04 -11.79
CA ASP A 196 26.66 2.14 -13.18
C ASP A 196 25.63 1.65 -14.19
N GLU A 197 24.75 0.73 -13.76
CA GLU A 197 23.62 0.22 -14.52
C GLU A 197 22.31 0.54 -13.82
N ALA A 198 21.20 0.56 -14.57
CA ALA A 198 19.88 0.81 -14.00
C ALA A 198 19.53 -0.25 -12.94
N ASN A 199 19.10 0.23 -11.78
CA ASN A 199 18.59 -0.57 -10.67
C ASN A 199 17.11 -0.31 -10.36
N CYS A 200 16.48 0.67 -11.03
CA CYS A 200 15.06 0.97 -10.92
C CYS A 200 14.42 1.04 -12.31
N PHE A 201 13.44 0.19 -12.56
CA PHE A 201 12.69 0.07 -13.81
C PHE A 201 11.25 0.51 -13.58
N ILE A 202 10.82 1.58 -14.25
CA ILE A 202 9.55 2.25 -13.99
C ILE A 202 8.67 2.18 -15.23
N ALA A 203 7.54 1.49 -15.14
CA ALA A 203 6.55 1.42 -16.20
C ALA A 203 5.53 2.56 -16.04
N LEU A 204 5.40 3.40 -17.07
CA LEU A 204 4.53 4.57 -17.04
C LEU A 204 3.06 4.22 -17.30
N GLN A 205 2.80 3.22 -18.15
CA GLN A 205 1.43 2.86 -18.50
C GLN A 205 0.87 1.86 -17.49
N LEU A 206 -0.34 2.14 -17.00
CA LEU A 206 -1.05 1.20 -16.12
C LEU A 206 -1.45 -0.05 -16.91
N ARG A 207 -1.30 -1.23 -16.31
CA ARG A 207 -1.95 -2.44 -16.80
C ARG A 207 -3.46 -2.22 -16.84
N ASP A 208 -4.17 -2.96 -17.71
CA ASP A 208 -5.63 -3.01 -17.76
C ASP A 208 -6.16 -3.58 -16.42
N ALA A 209 -5.96 -2.81 -15.37
CA ALA A 209 -6.78 -2.92 -14.19
C ALA A 209 -8.17 -2.41 -14.59
N PRO A 210 -9.24 -3.00 -14.15
CA PRO A 210 -10.55 -2.44 -14.39
C PRO A 210 -10.46 -0.95 -14.02
N GLU A 211 -10.77 -0.06 -14.98
CA GLU A 211 -10.72 1.41 -14.86
C GLU A 211 -11.36 1.94 -13.57
N ARG A 212 -12.14 1.09 -12.91
CA ARG A 212 -12.82 1.32 -11.64
C ARG A 212 -11.91 1.65 -10.45
N HIS A 213 -10.61 1.33 -10.51
CA HIS A 213 -9.72 1.50 -9.35
C HIS A 213 -8.78 2.69 -9.46
N TYR A 214 -8.51 3.20 -10.67
CA TYR A 214 -7.57 4.32 -10.86
C TYR A 214 -8.26 5.57 -11.41
N ARG A 215 -9.23 5.42 -12.31
CA ARG A 215 -10.01 6.49 -12.93
C ARG A 215 -11.50 6.21 -12.78
N SER A 216 -12.00 6.05 -11.58
CA SER A 216 -13.43 5.93 -11.35
C SER A 216 -14.11 7.25 -11.69
N THR A 217 -15.25 7.21 -12.40
CA THR A 217 -16.15 8.35 -12.57
C THR A 217 -16.73 8.82 -11.23
N ASN A 218 -16.62 7.99 -10.19
CA ASN A 218 -16.97 8.33 -8.82
C ASN A 218 -15.70 8.78 -8.09
N SER A 219 -15.58 10.06 -7.80
CA SER A 219 -14.43 10.70 -7.17
C SER A 219 -14.01 10.02 -5.86
N ASP A 220 -14.92 9.32 -5.19
CA ASP A 220 -14.73 8.73 -3.87
C ASP A 220 -14.03 7.35 -3.91
N MET A 221 -13.82 6.78 -5.11
CA MET A 221 -13.17 5.48 -5.30
C MET A 221 -11.79 5.56 -5.97
N ARG A 222 -11.23 6.76 -6.16
CA ARG A 222 -9.93 6.95 -6.81
C ARG A 222 -8.79 6.75 -5.84
N PHE A 223 -7.78 5.95 -6.21
CA PHE A 223 -6.55 5.81 -5.44
C PHE A 223 -5.62 7.02 -5.56
N VAL A 224 -5.71 7.75 -6.66
CA VAL A 224 -4.93 8.96 -6.93
C VAL A 224 -5.78 9.92 -7.74
N ASP A 225 -5.57 11.21 -7.54
CA ASP A 225 -6.15 12.27 -8.35
C ASP A 225 -5.58 12.21 -9.78
N ASP A 226 -6.45 12.35 -10.80
CA ASP A 226 -6.05 12.23 -12.20
C ASP A 226 -5.00 13.29 -12.58
N ASP A 227 -5.14 14.52 -12.08
CA ASP A 227 -4.17 15.59 -12.35
C ASP A 227 -2.80 15.23 -11.76
N ILE A 228 -2.76 14.67 -10.55
CA ILE A 228 -1.51 14.23 -9.89
C ILE A 228 -0.87 13.07 -10.66
N TYR A 229 -1.67 12.13 -11.16
CA TYR A 229 -1.18 11.03 -11.98
C TYR A 229 -0.59 11.51 -13.29
N ASP A 230 -1.30 12.37 -14.04
CA ASP A 230 -0.85 12.90 -15.33
C ASP A 230 0.42 13.75 -15.17
N LEU A 231 0.51 14.59 -14.13
CA LEU A 231 1.73 15.33 -13.79
C LEU A 231 2.89 14.40 -13.41
N SER A 232 2.62 13.27 -12.77
CA SER A 232 3.65 12.28 -12.43
C SER A 232 4.19 11.57 -13.67
N ILE A 233 3.34 11.25 -14.66
CA ILE A 233 3.77 10.71 -15.95
C ILE A 233 4.65 11.75 -16.68
N GLU A 234 4.18 13.00 -16.78
CA GLU A 234 4.92 14.08 -17.43
C GLU A 234 6.31 14.26 -16.80
N ALA A 235 6.38 14.25 -15.46
CA ALA A 235 7.64 14.36 -14.72
C ALA A 235 8.63 13.23 -15.02
N MET A 236 8.13 11.99 -15.16
CA MET A 236 9.00 10.82 -15.32
C MET A 236 9.33 10.48 -16.76
N LYS A 237 8.60 10.98 -17.74
CA LYS A 237 8.70 10.59 -19.15
C LYS A 237 10.11 10.71 -19.76
N ASN A 238 10.89 11.69 -19.30
CA ASN A 238 12.23 11.96 -19.82
C ASN A 238 13.34 11.63 -18.81
N VAL A 239 13.03 10.96 -17.71
CA VAL A 239 14.02 10.58 -16.69
C VAL A 239 14.76 9.32 -17.12
N SER A 240 16.09 9.38 -17.10
CA SER A 240 16.95 8.21 -17.34
C SER A 240 18.32 8.41 -16.69
N GLY A 241 19.00 7.30 -16.40
CA GLY A 241 20.34 7.34 -15.80
C GLY A 241 20.34 7.62 -14.30
N VAL A 242 21.44 8.19 -13.80
CA VAL A 242 21.60 8.47 -12.36
C VAL A 242 20.57 9.49 -11.89
N PHE A 243 19.82 9.10 -10.88
CA PHE A 243 18.68 9.86 -10.37
C PHE A 243 18.89 10.22 -8.90
N SER A 244 19.46 11.41 -8.68
CA SER A 244 19.83 11.93 -7.36
C SER A 244 18.62 12.35 -6.52
N GLU A 245 18.83 12.53 -5.22
CA GLU A 245 17.79 13.10 -4.35
C GLU A 245 17.46 14.56 -4.74
N GLN A 246 18.45 15.30 -5.28
CA GLN A 246 18.21 16.63 -5.80
C GLN A 246 17.27 16.63 -7.01
N HIS A 247 17.50 15.75 -8.00
CA HIS A 247 16.60 15.59 -9.15
C HIS A 247 15.18 15.25 -8.71
N LYS A 248 15.00 14.37 -7.70
CA LYS A 248 13.68 14.05 -7.14
C LYS A 248 12.99 15.28 -6.58
N THR A 249 13.73 16.10 -5.83
CA THR A 249 13.23 17.34 -5.25
C THR A 249 12.86 18.35 -6.34
N GLU A 250 13.67 18.47 -7.37
CA GLU A 250 13.40 19.33 -8.53
C GLU A 250 12.12 18.90 -9.27
N LEU A 251 11.92 17.59 -9.50
CA LEU A 251 10.69 17.09 -10.11
C LEU A 251 9.45 17.39 -9.25
N ILE A 252 9.55 17.17 -7.93
CA ILE A 252 8.43 17.51 -7.03
C ILE A 252 8.12 19.01 -7.10
N ASN A 253 9.13 19.87 -7.00
CA ASN A 253 8.94 21.32 -7.02
C ASN A 253 8.37 21.82 -8.36
N THR A 254 8.76 21.19 -9.48
CA THR A 254 8.33 21.58 -10.82
C THR A 254 6.93 21.07 -11.16
N TYR A 255 6.66 19.80 -10.89
CA TYR A 255 5.43 19.15 -11.35
C TYR A 255 4.34 19.10 -10.27
N MET A 256 4.69 19.11 -9.00
CA MET A 256 3.77 19.17 -7.87
C MET A 256 3.77 20.56 -7.22
N SER A 257 4.05 21.61 -8.02
CA SER A 257 4.03 22.98 -7.53
C SER A 257 2.61 23.40 -7.13
N VAL A 258 2.54 24.44 -6.29
CA VAL A 258 1.26 24.95 -5.82
C VAL A 258 0.40 25.44 -7.00
N GLU A 259 1.02 26.12 -7.97
CA GLU A 259 0.36 26.66 -9.13
C GLU A 259 -0.27 25.59 -10.02
N LYS A 260 0.44 24.48 -10.24
CA LYS A 260 -0.07 23.34 -11.03
C LYS A 260 -1.20 22.59 -10.33
N LEU A 261 -1.15 22.51 -9.00
CA LEU A 261 -2.15 21.78 -8.22
C LEU A 261 -3.36 22.64 -7.83
N GLU A 262 -3.31 23.97 -7.94
CA GLU A 262 -4.35 24.88 -7.44
C GLU A 262 -5.75 24.57 -8.00
N ALA A 263 -5.84 24.17 -9.26
CA ALA A 263 -7.10 23.82 -9.92
C ALA A 263 -7.53 22.37 -9.74
N SER A 264 -6.66 21.51 -9.15
CA SER A 264 -6.92 20.07 -8.97
C SER A 264 -8.09 19.80 -8.01
N ASP A 265 -8.73 18.66 -8.19
CA ASP A 265 -9.77 18.20 -7.26
C ASP A 265 -9.20 17.96 -5.88
N TYR A 266 -7.92 17.56 -5.79
CA TYR A 266 -7.20 17.40 -4.55
C TYR A 266 -7.20 18.67 -3.69
N VAL A 267 -6.78 19.80 -4.28
CA VAL A 267 -6.72 21.08 -3.56
C VAL A 267 -8.10 21.62 -3.24
N LYS A 268 -9.09 21.46 -4.13
CA LYS A 268 -10.48 21.86 -3.87
C LYS A 268 -11.06 21.09 -2.66
N LYS A 269 -10.88 19.78 -2.60
CA LYS A 269 -11.32 18.95 -1.47
C LYS A 269 -10.61 19.35 -0.17
N TYR A 270 -9.29 19.53 -0.21
CA TYR A 270 -8.52 19.99 0.94
C TYR A 270 -9.07 21.32 1.48
N LYS A 271 -9.21 22.34 0.63
CA LYS A 271 -9.69 23.68 1.03
C LYS A 271 -11.08 23.60 1.66
N LYS A 272 -12.00 22.84 1.06
CA LYS A 272 -13.34 22.62 1.61
C LYS A 272 -13.28 22.02 3.02
N GLN A 273 -12.50 20.97 3.18
CA GLN A 273 -12.38 20.28 4.48
C GLN A 273 -11.70 21.17 5.53
N TYR A 274 -10.65 21.91 5.15
CA TYR A 274 -9.96 22.82 6.05
C TYR A 274 -10.89 23.95 6.53
N GLN A 275 -11.71 24.53 5.63
CA GLN A 275 -12.73 25.55 5.97
C GLN A 275 -13.77 24.98 6.93
N ASN A 276 -14.24 23.75 6.74
CA ASN A 276 -15.17 23.09 7.65
C ASN A 276 -14.58 22.98 9.07
N LEU A 277 -13.30 22.60 9.17
CA LEU A 277 -12.60 22.51 10.45
C LEU A 277 -12.43 23.87 11.13
N GLU A 278 -12.09 24.92 10.40
CA GLU A 278 -11.97 26.29 10.95
C GLU A 278 -13.32 26.87 11.41
N GLY A 279 -14.38 26.56 10.67
CA GLY A 279 -15.74 27.04 10.99
C GLY A 279 -16.43 26.24 12.09
N PHE A 280 -15.82 25.15 12.59
CA PHE A 280 -16.47 24.17 13.48
C PHE A 280 -17.78 23.61 12.91
N TYR A 281 -17.95 23.67 11.59
CA TYR A 281 -19.09 23.06 10.90
C TYR A 281 -18.82 21.55 10.72
N ILE A 282 -19.08 20.80 11.79
CA ILE A 282 -19.09 19.32 11.74
C ILE A 282 -20.56 18.93 11.58
N GLU A 283 -21.02 18.73 10.35
CA GLU A 283 -22.31 18.06 10.10
C GLU A 283 -22.18 16.58 10.48
N GLU A 284 -23.31 15.92 10.85
CA GLU A 284 -23.30 14.46 11.11
C GLU A 284 -22.73 13.64 9.94
N LYS A 285 -22.82 14.16 8.71
CA LYS A 285 -22.20 13.60 7.51
C LYS A 285 -20.66 13.64 7.51
N ASP A 286 -20.07 14.59 8.23
CA ASP A 286 -18.62 14.76 8.32
C ASP A 286 -17.98 13.87 9.39
N GLN A 287 -18.78 13.06 10.11
CA GLN A 287 -18.32 11.99 10.98
C GLN A 287 -17.93 10.72 10.20
N GLU A 288 -17.89 10.80 8.86
CA GLU A 288 -17.32 9.73 8.05
C GLU A 288 -15.85 9.50 8.44
N PRO A 289 -15.42 8.23 8.52
CA PRO A 289 -14.05 7.94 8.91
C PRO A 289 -13.06 8.61 7.94
N ILE A 290 -11.99 9.19 8.48
CA ILE A 290 -10.90 9.91 7.77
C ILE A 290 -10.31 9.10 6.59
N ARG A 291 -10.63 7.82 6.51
CA ARG A 291 -10.36 6.94 5.37
C ARG A 291 -11.68 6.39 4.84
N ASP A 292 -12.04 6.73 3.62
CA ASP A 292 -13.19 6.20 2.86
C ASP A 292 -13.16 4.68 2.64
N ILE A 293 -12.17 3.98 3.18
CA ILE A 293 -12.08 2.53 3.07
C ILE A 293 -12.73 1.93 4.30
N HIS A 294 -14.03 1.69 4.21
CA HIS A 294 -14.74 0.83 5.16
C HIS A 294 -14.29 -0.61 4.93
N ASN A 295 -13.36 -1.07 5.76
CA ASN A 295 -12.97 -2.46 5.76
C ASN A 295 -13.84 -3.27 6.72
N ILE A 296 -14.15 -4.49 6.33
CA ILE A 296 -14.74 -5.51 7.17
C ILE A 296 -13.73 -6.66 7.35
N ASP A 297 -13.62 -7.14 8.58
CA ASP A 297 -12.83 -8.35 8.84
C ASP A 297 -13.67 -9.58 8.52
N ILE A 298 -13.09 -10.52 7.81
CA ILE A 298 -13.71 -11.81 7.43
C ILE A 298 -12.78 -12.95 7.82
N ILE A 299 -13.34 -14.17 7.95
CA ILE A 299 -12.58 -15.41 8.03
C ILE A 299 -12.90 -16.23 6.77
N PRO A 300 -11.89 -16.60 5.94
CA PRO A 300 -12.11 -17.52 4.81
C PRO A 300 -12.66 -18.86 5.32
N PHE A 301 -13.64 -19.41 4.59
CA PHE A 301 -14.26 -20.68 5.00
C PHE A 301 -13.26 -21.84 5.05
N SER A 302 -12.27 -21.91 4.14
CA SER A 302 -11.20 -22.89 4.18
C SER A 302 -10.40 -22.81 5.47
N VAL A 303 -9.97 -21.60 5.86
CA VAL A 303 -9.22 -21.35 7.10
C VAL A 303 -10.06 -21.68 8.34
N TYR A 304 -11.35 -21.32 8.34
CA TYR A 304 -12.27 -21.71 9.43
C TYR A 304 -12.38 -23.23 9.57
N LYS A 305 -12.57 -23.95 8.44
CA LYS A 305 -12.72 -25.41 8.43
C LYS A 305 -11.48 -26.13 8.96
N GLU A 306 -10.29 -25.64 8.64
CA GLU A 306 -9.02 -26.20 9.11
C GLU A 306 -8.79 -25.96 10.62
N ASN A 307 -9.38 -24.93 11.20
CA ASN A 307 -9.13 -24.49 12.57
C ASN A 307 -10.42 -24.42 13.43
N VAL A 308 -11.45 -25.17 13.05
CA VAL A 308 -12.79 -25.05 13.65
C VAL A 308 -12.78 -25.32 15.16
N GLU A 309 -12.07 -26.34 15.63
CA GLU A 309 -12.05 -26.75 17.03
C GLU A 309 -11.45 -25.65 17.93
N GLU A 310 -10.33 -25.07 17.52
CA GLU A 310 -9.68 -23.99 18.25
C GLU A 310 -10.49 -22.69 18.24
N ILE A 311 -11.06 -22.34 17.08
CA ILE A 311 -11.91 -21.16 16.95
C ILE A 311 -13.15 -21.28 17.83
N GLU A 312 -13.83 -22.45 17.84
CA GLU A 312 -15.02 -22.68 18.68
C GLU A 312 -14.68 -22.72 20.16
N LYS A 313 -13.52 -23.26 20.55
CA LYS A 313 -13.01 -23.19 21.91
C LYS A 313 -12.79 -21.73 22.35
N CYS A 314 -12.15 -20.94 21.52
CA CYS A 314 -11.95 -19.51 21.77
C CYS A 314 -13.29 -18.76 21.88
N GLU A 315 -14.24 -19.05 20.99
CA GLU A 315 -15.57 -18.45 21.01
C GLU A 315 -16.32 -18.79 22.32
N THR A 316 -16.17 -20.00 22.81
CA THR A 316 -16.74 -20.45 24.11
C THR A 316 -16.15 -19.64 25.27
N ILE A 317 -14.82 -19.45 25.32
CA ILE A 317 -14.14 -18.63 26.35
C ILE A 317 -14.65 -17.18 26.29
N ILE A 318 -14.82 -16.62 25.08
CA ILE A 318 -15.30 -15.22 24.90
C ILE A 318 -16.74 -15.06 25.41
N LYS A 319 -17.60 -16.04 25.18
CA LYS A 319 -19.01 -16.03 25.58
C LYS A 319 -19.23 -16.33 27.08
N ASP A 320 -18.34 -17.09 27.69
CA ASP A 320 -18.45 -17.44 29.10
C ASP A 320 -18.22 -16.21 30.00
N ARG A 321 -19.22 -15.90 30.83
CA ARG A 321 -19.17 -14.76 31.75
C ARG A 321 -18.16 -14.97 32.89
N SER A 322 -17.85 -16.21 33.25
CA SER A 322 -16.95 -16.57 34.36
C SER A 322 -15.47 -16.51 33.96
N SER A 323 -15.17 -16.53 32.65
CA SER A 323 -13.79 -16.46 32.14
C SER A 323 -13.13 -15.13 32.44
N GLU A 324 -11.86 -15.13 32.80
CA GLU A 324 -11.08 -13.93 33.08
C GLU A 324 -10.93 -13.04 31.84
N VAL A 325 -10.83 -11.74 32.04
CA VAL A 325 -10.66 -10.76 30.94
C VAL A 325 -9.40 -11.06 30.13
N ALA A 326 -8.33 -11.47 30.79
CA ALA A 326 -7.06 -11.81 30.15
C ALA A 326 -7.22 -12.99 29.15
N ASP A 327 -7.97 -14.03 29.54
CA ASP A 327 -8.18 -15.19 28.69
C ASP A 327 -9.12 -14.87 27.52
N LYS A 328 -10.14 -14.04 27.73
CA LYS A 328 -10.96 -13.52 26.63
C LYS A 328 -10.15 -12.70 25.61
N LEU A 329 -9.22 -11.87 26.08
CA LEU A 329 -8.36 -11.09 25.18
C LEU A 329 -7.42 -11.98 24.36
N LYS A 330 -6.83 -13.03 24.99
CA LYS A 330 -6.01 -14.01 24.28
C LYS A 330 -6.83 -14.79 23.22
N ALA A 331 -8.04 -15.20 23.59
CA ALA A 331 -8.93 -15.89 22.66
C ALA A 331 -9.34 -15.00 21.46
N ILE A 332 -9.59 -13.71 21.69
CA ILE A 332 -9.86 -12.74 20.65
C ILE A 332 -8.64 -12.57 19.72
N GLU A 333 -7.43 -12.40 20.28
CA GLU A 333 -6.21 -12.27 19.47
C GLU A 333 -5.92 -13.53 18.66
N TYR A 334 -6.19 -14.71 19.23
CA TYR A 334 -6.04 -15.96 18.50
C TYR A 334 -6.97 -16.04 17.28
N ILE A 335 -8.25 -15.72 17.44
CA ILE A 335 -9.20 -15.67 16.31
C ILE A 335 -8.79 -14.62 15.27
N ARG A 336 -8.25 -13.48 15.71
CA ARG A 336 -7.78 -12.45 14.81
C ARG A 336 -6.66 -12.88 13.87
N ASP A 337 -5.86 -13.86 14.25
CA ASP A 337 -4.80 -14.41 13.39
C ASP A 337 -5.35 -15.06 12.11
N TYR A 338 -6.60 -15.50 12.11
CA TYR A 338 -7.30 -16.08 10.96
C TYR A 338 -8.11 -15.07 10.14
N MET A 339 -8.14 -13.79 10.55
CA MET A 339 -8.94 -12.77 9.89
C MET A 339 -8.17 -12.07 8.77
N ILE A 340 -8.93 -11.66 7.76
CA ILE A 340 -8.48 -10.81 6.65
C ILE A 340 -9.34 -9.55 6.65
N SER A 341 -8.71 -8.38 6.59
CA SER A 341 -9.40 -7.12 6.41
C SER A 341 -9.60 -6.85 4.91
N VAL A 342 -10.83 -6.73 4.48
CA VAL A 342 -11.20 -6.50 3.07
C VAL A 342 -12.14 -5.30 2.94
N PRO A 343 -12.13 -4.58 1.82
CA PRO A 343 -13.11 -3.54 1.55
C PRO A 343 -14.54 -4.10 1.64
N TRP A 344 -15.41 -3.41 2.36
CA TRP A 344 -16.79 -3.86 2.64
C TRP A 344 -17.62 -4.19 1.39
N TYR A 345 -17.37 -3.48 0.28
CA TYR A 345 -18.07 -3.69 -0.98
C TYR A 345 -17.80 -5.06 -1.60
N LEU A 346 -16.71 -5.74 -1.23
CA LEU A 346 -16.43 -7.11 -1.67
C LEU A 346 -17.34 -8.14 -0.97
N VAL A 347 -17.90 -7.79 0.19
CA VAL A 347 -18.74 -8.67 1.03
C VAL A 347 -20.16 -8.15 1.16
N LYS A 348 -20.57 -7.23 0.29
CA LYS A 348 -21.82 -6.44 0.37
C LYS A 348 -23.11 -7.24 0.23
N THR A 349 -23.06 -8.48 -0.24
CA THR A 349 -24.27 -9.28 -0.48
C THR A 349 -24.38 -10.41 0.54
N ASP A 350 -25.57 -10.64 1.11
CA ASP A 350 -25.88 -11.77 1.97
C ASP A 350 -25.58 -13.15 1.32
N VAL A 351 -25.27 -13.13 0.04
CA VAL A 351 -24.95 -14.28 -0.81
C VAL A 351 -23.51 -14.81 -0.59
N THR A 352 -22.61 -14.02 0.01
CA THR A 352 -21.20 -14.40 0.20
C THR A 352 -20.90 -14.91 1.60
N LYS A 353 -21.80 -14.70 2.57
CA LYS A 353 -21.63 -15.10 3.96
C LYS A 353 -22.08 -16.54 4.19
N THR A 354 -21.40 -17.22 5.10
CA THR A 354 -21.94 -18.46 5.67
C THR A 354 -23.04 -18.13 6.69
N GLU A 355 -23.82 -19.11 7.10
CA GLU A 355 -24.87 -18.96 8.11
C GLU A 355 -24.30 -18.60 9.51
N LYS A 356 -22.99 -18.70 9.70
CA LYS A 356 -22.32 -18.51 11.00
C LYS A 356 -21.42 -17.28 11.00
N ASP A 357 -21.66 -16.39 11.96
CA ASP A 357 -20.73 -15.31 12.33
C ASP A 357 -20.00 -15.70 13.62
N ILE A 358 -18.71 -15.40 13.71
CA ILE A 358 -17.93 -15.50 14.95
C ILE A 358 -18.14 -14.23 15.77
N VAL A 359 -18.57 -14.38 17.02
CA VAL A 359 -18.87 -13.24 17.91
C VAL A 359 -17.67 -12.96 18.81
N LEU A 360 -16.95 -11.87 18.55
CA LEU A 360 -15.81 -11.42 19.36
C LEU A 360 -16.22 -10.49 20.51
N LYS A 361 -17.30 -9.70 20.33
CA LYS A 361 -17.93 -8.82 21.34
C LYS A 361 -19.41 -8.67 21.00
N LYS A 362 -20.22 -8.19 21.97
CA LYS A 362 -21.68 -8.02 21.79
C LYS A 362 -22.13 -7.41 20.46
N LYS A 363 -21.31 -6.51 19.89
CA LYS A 363 -21.61 -5.82 18.61
C LYS A 363 -20.60 -6.10 17.51
N PHE A 364 -19.55 -6.87 17.78
CA PHE A 364 -18.48 -7.14 16.80
C PHE A 364 -18.54 -8.61 16.38
N LYS A 365 -19.06 -8.80 15.18
CA LYS A 365 -19.22 -10.10 14.55
C LYS A 365 -18.32 -10.17 13.33
N VAL A 366 -17.69 -11.30 13.12
CA VAL A 366 -16.81 -11.57 11.97
C VAL A 366 -17.49 -12.65 11.10
N PRO A 367 -17.89 -12.32 9.86
CA PRO A 367 -18.50 -13.30 8.97
C PRO A 367 -17.45 -14.30 8.47
N ILE A 368 -17.88 -15.55 8.38
CA ILE A 368 -17.15 -16.59 7.65
C ILE A 368 -17.59 -16.49 6.20
N VAL A 369 -16.65 -16.44 5.26
CA VAL A 369 -16.92 -16.15 3.86
C VAL A 369 -16.37 -17.23 2.93
N HIS A 370 -17.19 -17.69 1.99
CA HIS A 370 -16.74 -18.56 0.90
C HIS A 370 -15.90 -17.76 -0.10
N CYS A 371 -14.63 -18.10 -0.18
CA CYS A 371 -13.67 -17.41 -1.05
C CYS A 371 -12.53 -18.35 -1.43
N ASN A 372 -11.82 -18.01 -2.50
CA ASN A 372 -10.57 -18.65 -2.87
C ASN A 372 -9.43 -18.03 -2.09
N TYR A 373 -8.93 -18.75 -1.11
CA TYR A 373 -7.84 -18.34 -0.23
C TYR A 373 -6.84 -19.48 -0.04
N ASP A 374 -5.57 -19.15 -0.16
CA ASP A 374 -4.44 -19.97 0.28
C ASP A 374 -3.30 -19.09 0.83
N SER A 375 -2.38 -19.68 1.58
CA SER A 375 -1.25 -18.97 2.21
C SER A 375 -0.21 -18.47 1.20
N GLU A 376 -0.20 -18.99 -0.03
CA GLU A 376 0.72 -18.58 -1.09
C GLU A 376 0.23 -17.31 -1.78
N MET A 377 -1.03 -17.32 -2.25
CA MET A 377 -1.65 -16.27 -3.06
C MET A 377 -2.46 -15.25 -2.25
N GLY A 378 -2.83 -15.61 -1.01
CA GLY A 378 -3.80 -14.85 -0.24
C GLY A 378 -5.22 -14.95 -0.80
N LEU A 379 -6.07 -13.99 -0.46
CA LEU A 379 -7.43 -13.91 -0.98
C LEU A 379 -7.41 -13.50 -2.45
N GLN A 380 -7.94 -14.36 -3.32
CA GLN A 380 -8.00 -14.15 -4.77
C GLN A 380 -9.40 -13.69 -5.19
N GLU A 381 -10.43 -14.42 -4.79
CA GLU A 381 -11.81 -14.16 -5.20
C GLU A 381 -12.80 -14.51 -4.08
N ILE A 382 -13.85 -13.72 -3.95
CA ILE A 382 -14.99 -14.01 -3.07
C ILE A 382 -16.13 -14.54 -3.93
N TYR A 383 -16.57 -15.77 -3.65
CA TYR A 383 -17.62 -16.41 -4.42
C TYR A 383 -18.98 -15.75 -4.16
N LYS A 384 -19.70 -15.43 -5.22
CA LYS A 384 -21.12 -15.16 -5.17
C LYS A 384 -21.84 -16.51 -5.18
N GLN A 385 -22.60 -16.85 -4.14
CA GLN A 385 -23.52 -17.98 -4.23
C GLN A 385 -24.52 -17.70 -5.36
N GLU A 386 -24.58 -18.56 -6.36
CA GLU A 386 -25.70 -18.56 -7.29
C GLU A 386 -26.97 -18.80 -6.48
N ARG A 387 -27.90 -17.86 -6.53
CA ARG A 387 -29.26 -18.12 -6.00
C ARG A 387 -29.77 -19.33 -6.76
N GLY A 388 -29.83 -20.47 -6.10
CA GLY A 388 -30.49 -21.66 -6.67
C GLY A 388 -31.83 -21.22 -7.18
N ASN A 389 -32.06 -21.33 -8.49
CA ASN A 389 -33.36 -21.28 -9.08
C ASN A 389 -34.16 -22.45 -8.50
N ASN A 390 -34.84 -22.27 -7.38
CA ASN A 390 -35.93 -23.10 -6.99
C ASN A 390 -37.09 -22.77 -7.99
N ILE A 391 -37.04 -23.45 -9.13
CA ILE A 391 -38.22 -23.63 -9.96
C ILE A 391 -39.04 -24.69 -9.24
N LEU A 392 -40.11 -24.25 -8.58
CA LEU A 392 -41.28 -25.04 -8.27
C LEU A 392 -42.31 -24.75 -9.33
#